data_519fbeb4fa5931dc97681f03e54e0138
#
_entry.id   519fbeb4fa5931dc97681f03e54e0138
#
_cell.length_a   1.000
_cell.length_b   1.000
_cell.length_c   1.000
_cell.angle_alpha   90.00
_cell.angle_beta   90.00
_cell.angle_gamma   90.00
#
_symmetry.space_group_name_H-M   'P 1'
#
loop_
_entity.id
_entity.type
_entity.pdbx_description
1 polymer ?
#
loop_
_entity_poly.entity_id
_entity_poly.type
_entity_poly.pdbx_seq_one_letter_code
_entity_poly.pdbx_strand_id
1 'polypeptide(L)'
;MATSSEPEQDEPTSSSSDAQAEPSASHPVEADAAKARPRAEREPQPPELEVRPPTRLELAWYRIVWSIVWPPGWLLWRPTVVGRENLPQTTPYIISPVHRSNVDTFLTARITDRRIRFMAKEGVFSVNWIARVFSSLGSFPVRRGTPDRVALQICERALAAGEPVVLFPEGTRCSGPTVQEIQRGPAFVALRANVPIVPVGIGGSERSMPVGSSWVRPSKVVLVIGRPIWPPPASGSGRIPKRAIDELTERLHSELQVLFDEAQRLAGAG
;
A
#
# COMPACT_ATOMS: atom_id res chain seq x y z
N MET A 1 63.07 21.06 20.06
CA MET A 1 63.37 22.29 19.26
C MET A 1 62.00 22.84 18.91
N ALA A 2 61.37 23.70 19.72
CA ALA A 2 61.57 25.16 19.76
C ALA A 2 61.05 25.77 18.47
N THR A 3 60.12 26.69 18.37
CA THR A 3 59.64 27.85 19.18
C THR A 3 58.41 28.39 18.48
N SER A 4 57.31 28.70 19.17
CA SER A 4 56.88 30.02 19.66
C SER A 4 56.74 31.06 18.54
N SER A 5 55.55 31.68 18.38
CA SER A 5 55.10 32.86 19.11
C SER A 5 53.83 33.47 18.47
N GLU A 6 52.84 33.72 19.26
CA GLU A 6 51.98 34.92 19.29
C GLU A 6 52.83 36.10 19.75
N PRO A 7 52.38 37.42 19.76
CA PRO A 7 51.04 37.95 19.98
C PRO A 7 50.70 39.26 19.18
N GLU A 8 49.62 39.90 19.56
CA GLU A 8 49.27 41.24 20.08
C GLU A 8 48.31 42.09 19.23
N GLN A 9 47.14 42.32 19.72
CA GLN A 9 46.45 43.49 20.26
C GLN A 9 46.68 44.81 19.55
N ASP A 10 45.61 45.50 19.17
CA ASP A 10 45.29 46.86 19.60
C ASP A 10 43.89 47.35 19.10
N GLU A 11 43.00 47.66 20.04
CA GLU A 11 42.05 48.75 20.02
C GLU A 11 42.79 50.03 20.52
N PRO A 12 42.34 51.31 20.47
CA PRO A 12 40.96 51.79 20.65
C PRO A 12 40.60 53.16 20.01
N THR A 13 39.44 53.70 20.53
CA THR A 13 38.99 55.11 20.69
C THR A 13 38.21 55.75 19.56
N SER A 14 37.00 56.11 19.78
CA SER A 14 36.23 57.13 20.51
C SER A 14 35.95 58.45 19.75
N SER A 15 34.76 58.86 19.79
CA SER A 15 34.15 60.13 20.20
C SER A 15 33.02 60.57 19.26
N SER A 16 31.85 60.66 19.79
CA SER A 16 31.06 61.71 20.37
C SER A 16 30.44 62.74 19.44
N SER A 17 29.17 62.91 19.65
CA SER A 17 28.29 64.07 19.88
C SER A 17 27.50 64.54 18.66
N ASP A 18 26.30 64.80 18.72
CA ASP A 18 25.34 65.60 19.40
C ASP A 18 23.97 65.56 18.70
N ALA A 19 23.01 65.43 19.49
CA ALA A 19 21.64 65.86 19.51
C ALA A 19 21.11 66.78 18.40
N GLN A 20 19.90 66.53 17.95
CA GLN A 20 18.78 67.49 18.01
C GLN A 20 17.42 66.84 17.73
N ALA A 21 16.43 67.30 18.46
CA ALA A 21 15.08 66.78 18.64
C ALA A 21 14.10 67.25 17.54
N GLU A 22 13.14 66.32 17.28
CA GLU A 22 11.69 66.46 16.97
C GLU A 22 11.17 67.54 15.99
N PRO A 23 9.97 67.34 15.32
CA PRO A 23 8.75 66.78 15.87
C PRO A 23 7.90 65.89 14.92
N SER A 24 7.16 64.99 15.55
CA SER A 24 5.76 64.57 15.32
C SER A 24 5.12 64.79 13.94
N ALA A 25 4.86 63.70 13.25
CA ALA A 25 3.74 63.63 12.31
C ALA A 25 3.06 62.24 12.46
N SER A 26 1.86 62.33 12.98
CA SER A 26 0.88 61.23 13.10
C SER A 26 0.52 60.64 11.74
N HIS A 27 0.86 59.39 11.52
CA HIS A 27 0.30 58.59 10.43
C HIS A 27 -0.82 57.69 10.98
N PRO A 28 -1.95 57.55 10.25
CA PRO A 28 -3.06 56.72 10.67
C PRO A 28 -2.69 55.24 10.58
N VAL A 29 -3.09 54.49 11.59
CA VAL A 29 -3.01 53.04 11.67
C VAL A 29 -3.90 52.48 10.55
N GLU A 30 -3.29 52.09 9.45
CA GLU A 30 -3.95 51.22 8.46
C GLU A 30 -4.19 49.87 9.10
N ALA A 31 -5.47 49.56 9.30
CA ALA A 31 -5.92 48.24 9.74
C ALA A 31 -5.44 47.19 8.75
N ASP A 32 -4.53 46.35 9.18
CA ASP A 32 -4.04 45.20 8.48
C ASP A 32 -5.23 44.24 8.22
N ALA A 33 -5.76 44.32 6.99
CA ALA A 33 -6.79 43.43 6.51
C ALA A 33 -6.17 42.04 6.47
N ALA A 34 -6.43 41.27 7.51
CA ALA A 34 -6.12 39.84 7.57
C ALA A 34 -6.60 39.18 6.27
N LYS A 35 -5.67 38.94 5.34
CA LYS A 35 -5.90 38.10 4.15
C LYS A 35 -6.43 36.76 4.61
N ALA A 36 -7.75 36.58 4.53
CA ALA A 36 -8.41 35.33 4.72
C ALA A 36 -7.73 34.30 3.80
N ARG A 37 -7.05 33.32 4.38
CA ARG A 37 -6.50 32.19 3.66
C ARG A 37 -7.65 31.56 2.86
N PRO A 38 -7.49 31.30 1.55
CA PRO A 38 -8.52 30.65 0.77
C PRO A 38 -8.89 29.34 1.48
N ARG A 39 -10.19 29.20 1.73
CA ARG A 39 -10.80 27.99 2.31
C ARG A 39 -10.33 26.83 1.46
N ALA A 40 -9.51 25.94 2.03
CA ALA A 40 -9.03 24.76 1.35
C ALA A 40 -10.23 24.13 0.64
N GLU A 41 -10.16 24.05 -0.70
CA GLU A 41 -11.15 23.36 -1.50
C GLU A 41 -11.32 21.99 -0.86
N ARG A 42 -12.53 21.69 -0.44
CA ARG A 42 -12.84 20.32 0.04
C ARG A 42 -12.50 19.40 -1.11
N GLU A 43 -11.45 18.60 -0.92
CA GLU A 43 -11.16 17.52 -1.85
C GLU A 43 -12.46 16.79 -2.16
N PRO A 44 -12.78 16.56 -3.46
CA PRO A 44 -13.97 15.83 -3.82
C PRO A 44 -13.95 14.51 -3.05
N GLN A 45 -14.96 14.30 -2.23
CA GLN A 45 -15.13 13.04 -1.52
C GLN A 45 -15.24 11.96 -2.60
N PRO A 46 -14.38 10.93 -2.57
CA PRO A 46 -14.52 9.83 -3.51
C PRO A 46 -15.94 9.26 -3.39
N PRO A 47 -16.52 8.78 -4.51
CA PRO A 47 -17.86 8.21 -4.47
C PRO A 47 -17.91 7.21 -3.32
N GLU A 48 -18.95 7.30 -2.49
CA GLU A 48 -19.18 6.35 -1.41
C GLU A 48 -19.27 4.96 -2.03
N LEU A 49 -18.14 4.27 -2.07
CA LEU A 49 -18.12 2.87 -2.43
C LEU A 49 -18.85 2.13 -1.30
N GLU A 50 -20.11 1.83 -1.56
CA GLU A 50 -20.96 1.06 -0.68
C GLU A 50 -20.34 -0.34 -0.53
N VAL A 51 -19.52 -0.51 0.52
CA VAL A 51 -18.97 -1.81 0.85
C VAL A 51 -20.01 -2.56 1.67
N ARG A 52 -20.76 -3.41 1.00
CA ARG A 52 -21.73 -4.33 1.59
C ARG A 52 -21.36 -5.77 1.28
N PRO A 53 -21.83 -6.74 2.05
CA PRO A 53 -21.68 -8.16 1.70
C PRO A 53 -22.24 -8.42 0.29
N PRO A 54 -21.55 -9.24 -0.54
CA PRO A 54 -21.97 -9.51 -1.90
C PRO A 54 -23.27 -10.32 -1.90
N THR A 55 -24.16 -9.99 -2.82
CA THR A 55 -25.38 -10.77 -3.06
C THR A 55 -25.05 -12.13 -3.70
N ARG A 56 -25.98 -13.07 -3.65
CA ARG A 56 -25.83 -14.38 -4.31
C ARG A 56 -25.62 -14.24 -5.83
N LEU A 57 -26.27 -13.24 -6.46
CA LEU A 57 -26.10 -12.95 -7.89
C LEU A 57 -24.69 -12.42 -8.20
N GLU A 58 -24.17 -11.52 -7.38
CA GLU A 58 -22.80 -11.01 -7.54
C GLU A 58 -21.76 -12.11 -7.37
N LEU A 59 -21.96 -13.02 -6.42
CA LEU A 59 -21.10 -14.18 -6.26
C LEU A 59 -21.21 -15.16 -7.44
N ALA A 60 -22.41 -15.40 -7.97
CA ALA A 60 -22.60 -16.21 -9.16
C ALA A 60 -21.91 -15.58 -10.37
N TRP A 61 -22.10 -14.27 -10.59
CA TRP A 61 -21.42 -13.51 -11.64
C TRP A 61 -19.89 -13.59 -11.50
N TYR A 62 -19.37 -13.37 -10.29
CA TYR A 62 -17.93 -13.49 -10.00
C TYR A 62 -17.40 -14.87 -10.41
N ARG A 63 -18.11 -15.93 -10.05
CA ARG A 63 -17.73 -17.32 -10.41
C ARG A 63 -17.77 -17.54 -11.93
N ILE A 64 -18.80 -17.05 -12.62
CA ILE A 64 -18.93 -17.16 -14.08
C ILE A 64 -17.77 -16.48 -14.78
N VAL A 65 -17.47 -15.23 -14.41
CA VAL A 65 -16.34 -14.48 -15.00
C VAL A 65 -15.03 -15.25 -14.80
N TRP A 66 -14.78 -15.74 -13.60
CA TRP A 66 -13.57 -16.51 -13.33
C TRP A 66 -13.52 -17.87 -14.04
N SER A 67 -14.66 -18.50 -14.29
CA SER A 67 -14.72 -19.74 -15.07
C SER A 67 -14.34 -19.53 -16.54
N ILE A 68 -14.53 -18.32 -17.07
CA ILE A 68 -14.17 -17.96 -18.44
C ILE A 68 -12.71 -17.48 -18.52
N VAL A 69 -12.32 -16.64 -17.58
CA VAL A 69 -11.01 -15.93 -17.61
C VAL A 69 -9.87 -16.83 -17.11
N TRP A 70 -10.16 -17.75 -16.18
CA TRP A 70 -9.13 -18.59 -15.55
C TRP A 70 -8.49 -19.65 -16.48
N PRO A 71 -9.21 -20.38 -17.33
CA PRO A 71 -8.60 -21.45 -18.13
C PRO A 71 -7.46 -20.97 -19.04
N PRO A 72 -7.57 -19.86 -19.78
CA PRO A 72 -6.44 -19.32 -20.55
C PRO A 72 -5.25 -18.94 -19.65
N GLY A 73 -5.52 -18.33 -18.49
CA GLY A 73 -4.48 -17.98 -17.52
C GLY A 73 -3.79 -19.22 -16.95
N TRP A 74 -4.56 -20.26 -16.64
CA TRP A 74 -3.99 -21.54 -16.19
C TRP A 74 -3.09 -22.19 -17.27
N LEU A 75 -3.51 -22.16 -18.52
CA LEU A 75 -2.71 -22.70 -19.62
C LEU A 75 -1.39 -21.92 -19.82
N LEU A 76 -1.44 -20.58 -19.67
CA LEU A 76 -0.29 -19.73 -19.84
C LEU A 76 0.72 -19.82 -18.69
N TRP A 77 0.23 -19.89 -17.45
CA TRP A 77 1.10 -19.74 -16.27
C TRP A 77 1.26 -21.00 -15.45
N ARG A 78 0.47 -22.04 -15.73
CA ARG A 78 0.53 -23.33 -15.00
C ARG A 78 0.74 -23.14 -13.50
N PRO A 79 -0.11 -22.34 -12.84
CA PRO A 79 0.14 -21.90 -11.47
C PRO A 79 0.08 -23.08 -10.50
N THR A 80 1.07 -23.15 -9.65
CA THR A 80 1.10 -24.07 -8.51
C THR A 80 0.90 -23.27 -7.24
N VAL A 81 -0.02 -23.69 -6.38
CA VAL A 81 -0.29 -23.03 -5.09
C VAL A 81 0.09 -23.98 -3.98
N VAL A 82 1.02 -23.56 -3.12
CA VAL A 82 1.50 -24.29 -1.94
C VAL A 82 1.01 -23.58 -0.70
N GLY A 83 0.58 -24.30 0.33
CA GLY A 83 0.13 -23.72 1.61
C GLY A 83 -1.29 -23.18 1.58
N ARG A 84 -2.17 -23.63 0.67
CA ARG A 84 -3.57 -23.16 0.60
C ARG A 84 -4.33 -23.40 1.91
N GLU A 85 -3.95 -24.41 2.67
CA GLU A 85 -4.48 -24.74 4.00
C GLU A 85 -4.23 -23.65 5.04
N ASN A 86 -3.28 -22.76 4.80
CA ASN A 86 -2.99 -21.60 5.65
C ASN A 86 -4.04 -20.48 5.53
N LEU A 87 -4.90 -20.53 4.50
CA LEU A 87 -5.91 -19.48 4.31
C LEU A 87 -7.05 -19.61 5.33
N PRO A 88 -7.37 -18.56 6.11
CA PRO A 88 -8.51 -18.58 7.01
C PRO A 88 -9.82 -18.82 6.26
N GLN A 89 -10.61 -19.81 6.68
CA GLN A 89 -11.85 -20.20 5.99
C GLN A 89 -13.03 -19.29 6.34
N THR A 90 -13.14 -18.90 7.59
CA THR A 90 -14.30 -18.17 8.13
C THR A 90 -14.00 -16.71 8.44
N THR A 91 -12.80 -16.42 8.94
CA THR A 91 -12.36 -15.07 9.33
C THR A 91 -11.98 -14.25 8.09
N PRO A 92 -12.27 -12.94 8.02
CA PRO A 92 -11.67 -12.05 7.03
C PRO A 92 -10.16 -11.93 7.27
N TYR A 93 -9.40 -11.66 6.22
CA TYR A 93 -7.94 -11.56 6.29
C TYR A 93 -7.39 -10.66 5.18
N ILE A 94 -6.17 -10.19 5.38
CA ILE A 94 -5.42 -9.44 4.37
C ILE A 94 -4.47 -10.41 3.68
N ILE A 95 -4.50 -10.46 2.35
CA ILE A 95 -3.51 -11.16 1.53
C ILE A 95 -2.44 -10.15 1.17
N SER A 96 -1.21 -10.42 1.54
CA SER A 96 -0.07 -9.54 1.21
C SER A 96 0.96 -10.28 0.36
N PRO A 97 0.82 -10.22 -0.99
CA PRO A 97 1.77 -10.86 -1.89
C PRO A 97 2.92 -9.92 -2.25
N VAL A 98 4.07 -10.50 -2.62
CA VAL A 98 5.11 -9.78 -3.37
C VAL A 98 4.56 -9.32 -4.72
N HIS A 99 5.11 -8.23 -5.29
CA HIS A 99 4.61 -7.68 -6.55
C HIS A 99 5.71 -7.53 -7.59
N ARG A 100 5.79 -8.50 -8.51
CA ARG A 100 6.82 -8.56 -9.56
C ARG A 100 6.24 -8.33 -10.97
N SER A 101 4.92 -8.56 -11.13
CA SER A 101 4.26 -8.58 -12.42
C SER A 101 2.80 -8.13 -12.34
N ASN A 102 2.22 -7.66 -13.45
CA ASN A 102 0.78 -7.41 -13.51
C ASN A 102 -0.04 -8.69 -13.35
N VAL A 103 0.53 -9.85 -13.70
CA VAL A 103 -0.16 -11.14 -13.55
C VAL A 103 -0.34 -11.56 -12.10
N ASP A 104 0.43 -11.01 -11.17
CA ASP A 104 0.34 -11.33 -9.74
C ASP A 104 -1.07 -11.08 -9.19
N THR A 105 -1.69 -9.96 -9.56
CA THR A 105 -3.05 -9.61 -9.15
C THR A 105 -4.05 -10.68 -9.61
N PHE A 106 -3.92 -11.13 -10.87
CA PHE A 106 -4.76 -12.15 -11.47
C PHE A 106 -4.60 -13.51 -10.77
N LEU A 107 -3.35 -13.91 -10.52
CA LEU A 107 -3.02 -15.17 -9.86
C LEU A 107 -3.45 -15.17 -8.39
N THR A 108 -3.22 -14.06 -7.69
CA THR A 108 -3.62 -13.89 -6.28
C THR A 108 -5.14 -14.00 -6.12
N ALA A 109 -5.92 -13.56 -7.12
CA ALA A 109 -7.39 -13.68 -7.08
C ALA A 109 -7.88 -15.13 -7.02
N ARG A 110 -7.05 -16.10 -7.39
CA ARG A 110 -7.41 -17.53 -7.48
C ARG A 110 -6.81 -18.41 -6.39
N ILE A 111 -6.13 -17.85 -5.41
CA ILE A 111 -5.63 -18.64 -4.27
C ILE A 111 -6.76 -19.08 -3.34
N THR A 112 -7.91 -18.41 -3.36
CA THR A 112 -9.11 -18.71 -2.56
C THR A 112 -10.37 -18.73 -3.41
N ASP A 113 -11.40 -19.40 -2.96
CA ASP A 113 -12.74 -19.42 -3.58
C ASP A 113 -13.63 -18.28 -3.06
N ARG A 114 -13.17 -17.54 -2.04
CA ARG A 114 -13.85 -16.35 -1.52
C ARG A 114 -13.67 -15.19 -2.49
N ARG A 115 -14.68 -14.33 -2.59
CA ARG A 115 -14.54 -13.06 -3.32
C ARG A 115 -13.53 -12.18 -2.59
N ILE A 116 -12.57 -11.65 -3.34
CA ILE A 116 -11.49 -10.81 -2.80
C ILE A 116 -11.67 -9.38 -3.27
N ARG A 117 -11.33 -8.42 -2.43
CA ARG A 117 -11.24 -7.00 -2.79
C ARG A 117 -9.82 -6.61 -3.17
N PHE A 118 -9.69 -5.86 -4.27
CA PHE A 118 -8.41 -5.40 -4.79
C PHE A 118 -8.36 -3.89 -4.90
N MET A 119 -7.22 -3.30 -4.57
CA MET A 119 -6.90 -1.94 -4.94
C MET A 119 -6.38 -1.88 -6.37
N ALA A 120 -7.02 -1.13 -7.25
CA ALA A 120 -6.54 -0.92 -8.61
C ALA A 120 -6.29 0.58 -8.88
N LYS A 121 -5.29 0.87 -9.72
CA LYS A 121 -4.96 2.26 -10.10
C LYS A 121 -6.19 2.93 -10.72
N GLU A 122 -6.49 4.17 -10.35
CA GLU A 122 -7.62 4.95 -10.87
C GLU A 122 -7.71 4.94 -12.40
N GLY A 123 -6.57 4.99 -13.11
CA GLY A 123 -6.52 4.92 -14.57
C GLY A 123 -7.11 3.64 -15.19
N VAL A 124 -7.25 2.54 -14.45
CA VAL A 124 -7.92 1.33 -14.94
C VAL A 124 -9.43 1.56 -15.08
N PHE A 125 -9.98 2.48 -14.31
CA PHE A 125 -11.40 2.83 -14.29
C PHE A 125 -11.78 3.94 -15.29
N SER A 126 -10.83 4.45 -16.09
CA SER A 126 -11.08 5.50 -17.08
C SER A 126 -11.99 5.02 -18.23
N VAL A 127 -12.05 3.72 -18.49
CA VAL A 127 -12.91 3.12 -19.52
C VAL A 127 -14.11 2.44 -18.84
N ASN A 128 -15.30 2.93 -19.12
CA ASN A 128 -16.54 2.55 -18.43
C ASN A 128 -16.83 1.04 -18.38
N TRP A 129 -16.61 0.31 -19.47
CA TRP A 129 -16.86 -1.14 -19.47
C TRP A 129 -15.83 -1.89 -18.66
N ILE A 130 -14.54 -1.47 -18.72
CA ILE A 130 -13.46 -2.01 -17.88
C ILE A 130 -13.76 -1.74 -16.42
N ALA A 131 -14.14 -0.50 -16.09
CA ALA A 131 -14.52 -0.12 -14.73
C ALA A 131 -15.63 -1.02 -14.17
N ARG A 132 -16.68 -1.28 -14.95
CA ARG A 132 -17.77 -2.18 -14.54
C ARG A 132 -17.30 -3.61 -14.28
N VAL A 133 -16.47 -4.16 -15.16
CA VAL A 133 -15.90 -5.52 -14.98
C VAL A 133 -15.03 -5.57 -13.72
N PHE A 134 -14.08 -4.64 -13.56
CA PHE A 134 -13.19 -4.64 -12.39
C PHE A 134 -13.97 -4.41 -11.08
N SER A 135 -14.94 -3.51 -11.06
CA SER A 135 -15.80 -3.29 -9.89
C SER A 135 -16.61 -4.54 -9.55
N SER A 136 -17.16 -5.23 -10.56
CA SER A 136 -17.91 -6.49 -10.33
C SER A 136 -17.03 -7.60 -9.78
N LEU A 137 -15.73 -7.58 -10.12
CA LEU A 137 -14.71 -8.50 -9.56
C LEU A 137 -14.18 -8.07 -8.19
N GLY A 138 -14.70 -6.99 -7.61
CA GLY A 138 -14.32 -6.52 -6.28
C GLY A 138 -13.19 -5.49 -6.25
N SER A 139 -12.72 -5.01 -7.40
CA SER A 139 -11.70 -3.97 -7.46
C SER A 139 -12.29 -2.59 -7.18
N PHE A 140 -11.51 -1.73 -6.53
CA PHE A 140 -11.85 -0.33 -6.30
C PHE A 140 -10.65 0.59 -6.62
N PRO A 141 -10.94 1.83 -7.09
CA PRO A 141 -9.90 2.76 -7.49
C PRO A 141 -9.12 3.32 -6.29
N VAL A 142 -7.80 3.49 -6.48
CA VAL A 142 -6.93 4.18 -5.53
C VAL A 142 -5.98 5.13 -6.23
N ARG A 143 -5.67 6.25 -5.59
CA ARG A 143 -4.64 7.19 -6.01
C ARG A 143 -3.29 6.69 -5.49
N ARG A 144 -2.33 6.49 -6.39
CA ARG A 144 -0.97 6.08 -6.01
C ARG A 144 -0.11 7.31 -5.68
N GLY A 145 0.87 7.11 -4.77
CA GLY A 145 1.88 8.14 -4.44
C GLY A 145 1.58 8.97 -3.19
N THR A 146 0.39 8.87 -2.62
CA THR A 146 0.05 9.46 -1.32
C THR A 146 -0.59 8.41 -0.41
N PRO A 147 -0.45 8.51 0.93
CA PRO A 147 -1.20 7.66 1.83
C PRO A 147 -2.70 7.88 1.62
N ASP A 148 -3.33 6.99 0.85
CA ASP A 148 -4.76 7.08 0.57
C ASP A 148 -5.56 6.55 1.77
N ARG A 149 -5.90 7.46 2.69
CA ARG A 149 -6.70 7.13 3.88
C ARG A 149 -8.06 6.56 3.52
N VAL A 150 -8.63 7.00 2.40
CA VAL A 150 -9.92 6.52 1.91
C VAL A 150 -9.80 5.07 1.47
N ALA A 151 -8.75 4.73 0.74
CA ALA A 151 -8.47 3.35 0.35
C ALA A 151 -8.32 2.42 1.56
N LEU A 152 -7.62 2.85 2.61
CA LEU A 152 -7.50 2.07 3.85
C LEU A 152 -8.86 1.89 4.55
N GLN A 153 -9.71 2.92 4.58
CA GLN A 153 -11.07 2.81 5.13
C GLN A 153 -11.96 1.86 4.32
N ILE A 154 -11.82 1.83 2.98
CA ILE A 154 -12.52 0.87 2.13
C ILE A 154 -12.07 -0.56 2.47
N CYS A 155 -10.78 -0.79 2.70
CA CYS A 155 -10.27 -2.08 3.15
C CYS A 155 -10.86 -2.49 4.51
N GLU A 156 -10.90 -1.59 5.49
CA GLU A 156 -11.49 -1.83 6.80
C GLU A 156 -12.98 -2.23 6.67
N ARG A 157 -13.74 -1.50 5.84
CA ARG A 157 -15.15 -1.82 5.57
C ARG A 157 -15.33 -3.17 4.87
N ALA A 158 -14.46 -3.51 3.91
CA ALA A 158 -14.49 -4.80 3.22
C ALA A 158 -14.24 -5.96 4.21
N LEU A 159 -13.23 -5.82 5.06
CA LEU A 159 -12.91 -6.79 6.11
C LEU A 159 -14.08 -6.93 7.11
N ALA A 160 -14.71 -5.82 7.51
CA ALA A 160 -15.89 -5.82 8.37
C ALA A 160 -17.11 -6.51 7.71
N ALA A 161 -17.21 -6.43 6.36
CA ALA A 161 -18.22 -7.15 5.57
C ALA A 161 -17.85 -8.65 5.35
N GLY A 162 -16.74 -9.12 5.92
CA GLY A 162 -16.28 -10.50 5.82
C GLY A 162 -15.52 -10.83 4.54
N GLU A 163 -15.17 -9.84 3.70
CA GLU A 163 -14.43 -10.08 2.45
C GLU A 163 -12.91 -9.97 2.68
N PRO A 164 -12.11 -10.91 2.19
CA PRO A 164 -10.66 -10.77 2.15
C PRO A 164 -10.22 -9.61 1.26
N VAL A 165 -9.12 -8.96 1.61
CA VAL A 165 -8.55 -7.82 0.89
C VAL A 165 -7.13 -8.14 0.46
N VAL A 166 -6.74 -7.79 -0.78
CA VAL A 166 -5.35 -7.87 -1.25
C VAL A 166 -4.69 -6.50 -1.14
N LEU A 167 -3.58 -6.47 -0.42
CA LEU A 167 -2.72 -5.30 -0.27
C LEU A 167 -1.29 -5.69 -0.65
N PHE A 168 -0.82 -5.19 -1.79
CA PHE A 168 0.58 -5.34 -2.18
C PHE A 168 1.46 -4.44 -1.32
N PRO A 169 2.28 -5.00 -0.41
CA PRO A 169 2.95 -4.18 0.59
C PRO A 169 4.06 -3.32 0.00
N GLU A 170 4.66 -3.69 -1.11
CA GLU A 170 5.68 -2.89 -1.82
C GLU A 170 5.07 -1.63 -2.49
N GLY A 171 3.73 -1.52 -2.61
CA GLY A 171 3.02 -0.39 -3.19
C GLY A 171 3.19 -0.21 -4.69
N THR A 172 4.19 -0.83 -5.28
CA THR A 172 4.49 -0.84 -6.72
C THR A 172 5.07 -2.17 -7.13
N ARG A 173 5.19 -2.41 -8.44
CA ARG A 173 5.91 -3.58 -8.96
C ARG A 173 7.41 -3.35 -8.81
N CYS A 174 8.10 -4.31 -8.21
CA CYS A 174 9.54 -4.30 -7.99
C CYS A 174 10.24 -5.35 -8.85
N SER A 175 11.55 -5.24 -9.00
CA SER A 175 12.40 -6.20 -9.73
C SER A 175 13.52 -6.69 -8.81
N GLY A 176 14.11 -7.83 -9.18
CA GLY A 176 15.24 -8.40 -8.47
C GLY A 176 14.85 -9.43 -7.41
N PRO A 177 15.85 -10.06 -6.78
CA PRO A 177 15.65 -11.20 -5.88
C PRO A 177 15.22 -10.81 -4.47
N THR A 178 15.37 -9.52 -4.10
CA THR A 178 15.08 -9.05 -2.75
C THR A 178 13.73 -8.35 -2.69
N VAL A 179 12.94 -8.67 -1.67
CA VAL A 179 11.72 -7.92 -1.35
C VAL A 179 12.13 -6.52 -0.93
N GLN A 180 11.62 -5.50 -1.62
CA GLN A 180 11.95 -4.11 -1.35
C GLN A 180 11.29 -3.63 -0.06
N GLU A 181 11.62 -2.41 0.37
CA GLU A 181 10.97 -1.79 1.53
C GLU A 181 9.44 -1.81 1.35
N ILE A 182 8.74 -2.27 2.39
CA ILE A 182 7.30 -2.40 2.36
C ILE A 182 6.60 -1.27 3.13
N GLN A 183 5.41 -0.94 2.66
CA GLN A 183 4.55 0.09 3.25
C GLN A 183 3.87 -0.43 4.53
N ARG A 184 3.61 0.48 5.46
CA ARG A 184 2.93 0.21 6.73
C ARG A 184 1.42 -0.05 6.59
N GLY A 185 0.85 0.17 5.39
CA GLY A 185 -0.59 0.06 5.13
C GLY A 185 -1.21 -1.27 5.55
N PRO A 186 -0.67 -2.43 5.11
CA PRO A 186 -1.20 -3.73 5.51
C PRO A 186 -1.19 -3.96 7.02
N ALA A 187 -0.09 -3.61 7.71
CA ALA A 187 0.01 -3.72 9.16
C ALA A 187 -0.98 -2.81 9.89
N PHE A 188 -1.13 -1.57 9.42
CA PHE A 188 -2.09 -0.63 9.98
C PHE A 188 -3.53 -1.15 9.88
N VAL A 189 -3.94 -1.63 8.68
CA VAL A 189 -5.31 -2.17 8.46
C VAL A 189 -5.52 -3.43 9.29
N ALA A 190 -4.52 -4.32 9.38
CA ALA A 190 -4.61 -5.54 10.18
C ALA A 190 -4.84 -5.25 11.67
N LEU A 191 -4.07 -4.31 12.22
CA LEU A 191 -4.23 -3.86 13.61
C LEU A 191 -5.57 -3.18 13.85
N ARG A 192 -6.04 -2.39 12.88
CA ARG A 192 -7.29 -1.66 12.97
C ARG A 192 -8.51 -2.57 12.91
N ALA A 193 -8.50 -3.51 11.97
CA ALA A 193 -9.58 -4.46 11.76
C ALA A 193 -9.48 -5.72 12.65
N ASN A 194 -8.38 -5.89 13.39
CA ASN A 194 -8.06 -7.08 14.18
C ASN A 194 -8.17 -8.38 13.37
N VAL A 195 -7.53 -8.40 12.19
CA VAL A 195 -7.52 -9.55 11.27
C VAL A 195 -6.09 -9.96 10.94
N PRO A 196 -5.84 -11.23 10.59
CA PRO A 196 -4.51 -11.68 10.24
C PRO A 196 -4.08 -11.19 8.84
N ILE A 197 -2.77 -11.05 8.66
CA ILE A 197 -2.13 -10.88 7.35
C ILE A 197 -1.62 -12.26 6.91
N VAL A 198 -1.95 -12.64 5.69
CA VAL A 198 -1.44 -13.84 5.03
C VAL A 198 -0.39 -13.42 4.01
N PRO A 199 0.90 -13.63 4.28
CA PRO A 199 1.96 -13.31 3.33
C PRO A 199 1.97 -14.35 2.20
N VAL A 200 2.29 -13.90 0.97
CA VAL A 200 2.35 -14.77 -0.21
C VAL A 200 3.59 -14.45 -1.05
N GLY A 201 4.47 -15.44 -1.18
CA GLY A 201 5.56 -15.40 -2.15
C GLY A 201 5.05 -15.77 -3.54
N ILE A 202 5.46 -15.05 -4.59
CA ILE A 202 5.12 -15.37 -5.98
C ILE A 202 6.42 -15.44 -6.78
N GLY A 203 6.74 -16.62 -7.31
CA GLY A 203 7.93 -16.87 -8.13
C GLY A 203 7.58 -17.14 -9.58
N GLY A 204 8.41 -16.61 -10.50
CA GLY A 204 8.30 -16.83 -11.95
C GLY A 204 7.34 -15.92 -12.69
N SER A 205 6.60 -15.06 -12.00
CA SER A 205 5.66 -14.12 -12.63
C SER A 205 6.36 -13.00 -13.41
N GLU A 206 7.54 -12.59 -12.97
CA GLU A 206 8.39 -11.60 -13.64
C GLU A 206 8.82 -12.06 -15.03
N ARG A 207 8.95 -13.36 -15.27
CA ARG A 207 9.26 -13.93 -16.61
C ARG A 207 8.05 -13.85 -17.53
N SER A 208 6.85 -13.92 -16.98
CA SER A 208 5.63 -13.80 -17.75
C SER A 208 5.41 -12.40 -18.28
N MET A 209 5.50 -11.41 -17.42
CA MET A 209 5.28 -10.01 -17.78
C MET A 209 6.19 -9.11 -16.94
N PRO A 210 7.46 -8.93 -17.36
CA PRO A 210 8.42 -8.07 -16.66
C PRO A 210 7.90 -6.64 -16.48
N VAL A 211 8.43 -5.92 -15.51
CA VAL A 211 8.15 -4.49 -15.32
C VAL A 211 8.51 -3.74 -16.61
N GLY A 212 7.56 -2.93 -17.12
CA GLY A 212 7.70 -2.19 -18.38
C GLY A 212 7.27 -2.97 -19.64
N SER A 213 7.00 -4.28 -19.55
CA SER A 213 6.48 -5.06 -20.67
C SER A 213 4.96 -4.98 -20.77
N SER A 214 4.46 -4.93 -22.02
CA SER A 214 3.04 -5.09 -22.35
C SER A 214 2.72 -6.50 -22.88
N TRP A 215 3.74 -7.33 -23.13
CA TRP A 215 3.58 -8.66 -23.67
C TRP A 215 3.56 -9.70 -22.57
N VAL A 216 2.58 -10.59 -22.64
CA VAL A 216 2.45 -11.75 -21.75
C VAL A 216 3.12 -12.95 -22.40
N ARG A 217 3.97 -13.65 -21.63
CA ARG A 217 4.67 -14.86 -22.07
C ARG A 217 4.23 -16.05 -21.20
N PRO A 218 4.12 -17.26 -21.74
CA PRO A 218 3.93 -18.44 -20.93
C PRO A 218 5.11 -18.63 -19.96
N SER A 219 4.82 -18.88 -18.70
CA SER A 219 5.82 -19.20 -17.69
C SER A 219 5.20 -20.05 -16.58
N LYS A 220 6.02 -20.87 -15.94
CA LYS A 220 5.59 -21.54 -14.70
C LYS A 220 5.61 -20.52 -13.57
N VAL A 221 4.48 -20.37 -12.87
CA VAL A 221 4.38 -19.51 -11.69
C VAL A 221 4.02 -20.33 -10.47
N VAL A 222 4.68 -20.05 -9.36
CA VAL A 222 4.41 -20.69 -8.07
C VAL A 222 4.02 -19.62 -7.04
N LEU A 223 2.94 -19.90 -6.31
CA LEU A 223 2.51 -19.08 -5.18
C LEU A 223 2.71 -19.91 -3.90
N VAL A 224 3.45 -19.38 -2.96
CA VAL A 224 3.67 -19.99 -1.63
C VAL A 224 2.96 -19.13 -0.59
N ILE A 225 1.96 -19.73 0.05
CA ILE A 225 1.11 -19.06 1.05
C ILE A 225 1.68 -19.36 2.43
N GLY A 226 2.13 -18.33 3.13
CA GLY A 226 2.65 -18.43 4.47
C GLY A 226 1.57 -18.58 5.53
N ARG A 227 2.00 -18.81 6.77
CA ARG A 227 1.08 -18.86 7.92
C ARG A 227 0.52 -17.48 8.20
N PRO A 228 -0.75 -17.37 8.66
CA PRO A 228 -1.34 -16.11 9.05
C PRO A 228 -0.55 -15.43 10.16
N ILE A 229 -0.21 -14.17 9.97
CA ILE A 229 0.43 -13.32 10.97
C ILE A 229 -0.68 -12.55 11.69
N TRP A 230 -0.96 -12.93 12.92
CA TRP A 230 -1.96 -12.24 13.73
C TRP A 230 -1.39 -10.96 14.34
N PRO A 231 -2.15 -9.86 14.31
CA PRO A 231 -1.78 -8.65 15.05
C PRO A 231 -1.82 -8.92 16.54
N PRO A 232 -1.02 -8.21 17.37
CA PRO A 232 -1.17 -8.26 18.82
C PRO A 232 -2.58 -7.79 19.23
N PRO A 233 -3.10 -8.28 20.36
CA PRO A 233 -4.38 -7.84 20.89
C PRO A 233 -4.44 -6.32 21.01
N ALA A 234 -5.59 -5.73 20.65
CA ALA A 234 -5.80 -4.29 20.72
C ALA A 234 -5.58 -3.79 22.17
N SER A 235 -4.66 -2.87 22.35
CA SER A 235 -4.51 -2.14 23.61
C SER A 235 -5.74 -1.25 23.79
N GLY A 236 -6.42 -1.32 24.94
CA GLY A 236 -7.70 -0.66 25.20
C GLY A 236 -7.78 0.87 25.03
N SER A 237 -6.71 1.53 24.52
CA SER A 237 -6.62 2.97 24.34
C SER A 237 -7.23 3.51 23.03
N GLY A 238 -7.76 2.66 22.15
CA GLY A 238 -8.31 3.07 20.85
C GLY A 238 -7.29 3.59 19.82
N ARG A 239 -6.07 3.90 20.24
CA ARG A 239 -4.98 4.38 19.38
C ARG A 239 -3.99 3.24 19.12
N ILE A 240 -3.68 2.99 17.84
CA ILE A 240 -2.68 2.00 17.44
C ILE A 240 -1.28 2.57 17.69
N PRO A 241 -0.44 1.94 18.52
CA PRO A 241 0.93 2.37 18.74
C PRO A 241 1.75 2.23 17.45
N LYS A 242 2.55 3.26 17.11
CA LYS A 242 3.45 3.22 15.94
C LYS A 242 4.37 1.99 15.98
N ARG A 243 4.89 1.66 17.19
CA ARG A 243 5.75 0.50 17.39
C ARG A 243 5.08 -0.81 16.98
N ALA A 244 3.79 -1.02 17.27
CA ALA A 244 3.07 -2.22 16.87
C ALA A 244 2.93 -2.32 15.33
N ILE A 245 2.76 -1.18 14.64
CA ILE A 245 2.72 -1.14 13.19
C ILE A 245 4.10 -1.50 12.62
N ASP A 246 5.17 -0.93 13.16
CA ASP A 246 6.54 -1.16 12.72
C ASP A 246 6.95 -2.62 12.93
N GLU A 247 6.69 -3.20 14.11
CA GLU A 247 6.98 -4.61 14.42
C GLU A 247 6.21 -5.58 13.50
N LEU A 248 4.94 -5.31 13.24
CA LEU A 248 4.14 -6.14 12.34
C LEU A 248 4.59 -6.02 10.89
N THR A 249 5.02 -4.82 10.47
CA THR A 249 5.58 -4.57 9.14
C THR A 249 6.89 -5.31 8.95
N GLU A 250 7.80 -5.24 9.92
CA GLU A 250 9.10 -5.95 9.90
C GLU A 250 8.90 -7.47 9.80
N ARG A 251 7.99 -8.01 10.63
CA ARG A 251 7.66 -9.43 10.58
C ARG A 251 7.10 -9.83 9.23
N LEU A 252 6.19 -9.04 8.66
CA LEU A 252 5.63 -9.29 7.33
C LEU A 252 6.74 -9.28 6.26
N HIS A 253 7.66 -8.31 6.31
CA HIS A 253 8.77 -8.20 5.38
C HIS A 253 9.68 -9.45 5.40
N SER A 254 10.07 -9.87 6.61
CA SER A 254 10.92 -11.05 6.79
C SER A 254 10.26 -12.33 6.26
N GLU A 255 8.97 -12.54 6.57
CA GLU A 255 8.22 -13.69 6.07
C GLU A 255 8.06 -13.66 4.54
N LEU A 256 7.82 -12.49 3.96
CA LEU A 256 7.70 -12.33 2.51
C LEU A 256 8.98 -12.70 1.78
N GLN A 257 10.16 -12.34 2.30
CA GLN A 257 11.42 -12.72 1.68
C GLN A 257 11.59 -14.25 1.65
N VAL A 258 11.34 -14.92 2.78
CA VAL A 258 11.44 -16.38 2.87
C VAL A 258 10.50 -17.08 1.87
N LEU A 259 9.24 -16.62 1.81
CA LEU A 259 8.24 -17.19 0.90
C LEU A 259 8.54 -16.88 -0.57
N PHE A 260 9.10 -15.72 -0.84
CA PHE A 260 9.50 -15.33 -2.19
C PHE A 260 10.67 -16.19 -2.69
N ASP A 261 11.69 -16.40 -1.87
CA ASP A 261 12.83 -17.25 -2.19
C ASP A 261 12.38 -18.69 -2.46
N GLU A 262 11.48 -19.24 -1.64
CA GLU A 262 10.90 -20.56 -1.84
C GLU A 262 10.06 -20.63 -3.12
N ALA A 263 9.24 -19.62 -3.41
CA ALA A 263 8.44 -19.56 -4.63
C ALA A 263 9.33 -19.51 -5.89
N GLN A 264 10.42 -18.73 -5.85
CA GLN A 264 11.41 -18.65 -6.93
C GLN A 264 12.09 -19.99 -7.16
N ARG A 265 12.54 -20.63 -6.09
CA ARG A 265 13.18 -21.95 -6.17
C ARG A 265 12.23 -22.98 -6.80
N LEU A 266 10.97 -23.03 -6.38
CA LEU A 266 9.96 -23.98 -6.90
C LEU A 266 9.55 -23.66 -8.35
N ALA A 267 9.59 -22.39 -8.74
CA ALA A 267 9.33 -21.97 -10.12
C ALA A 267 10.50 -22.28 -11.06
N GLY A 268 11.68 -22.67 -10.54
CA GLY A 268 12.89 -22.85 -11.31
C GLY A 268 13.44 -21.52 -11.81
N ALA A 269 13.33 -20.47 -11.00
CA ALA A 269 13.74 -19.10 -11.29
C ALA A 269 14.93 -18.66 -10.41
N GLY A 270 15.44 -19.56 -9.57
CA GLY A 270 16.66 -19.39 -8.78
C GLY A 270 17.93 -19.75 -9.53
#